data_e0af8501f5a03e3dc66446a3291ce817
#
_entry.id   e0af8501f5a03e3dc66446a3291ce817
#
_cell.length_a   1.000
_cell.length_b   1.000
_cell.length_c   1.000
_cell.angle_alpha   90.00
_cell.angle_beta   90.00
_cell.angle_gamma   90.00
#
_symmetry.space_group_name_H-M   'P 1'
#
loop_
_entity.id
_entity.type
_entity.pdbx_description
1 polymer ?
#
loop_
_entity_poly.entity_id
_entity_poly.type
_entity_poly.pdbx_seq_one_letter_code
_entity_poly.pdbx_strand_id
1 'polypeptide(L)'
;MRATAHKYWGSHSSPIRRRELHERIGGLMKFKNIKEENINQVINKASTLLEALPYIQHFNRKIIIIKYGGSCMVDEELKDSVIKDVVLLKLVGFKPIIVHGGGKDISSWVGKFGVEPKFINGLRYTDEFTMEIVEMVLNKINKSLVQKVEKLGSKAIGISGKDGGLLKVKKKKADGADLGFVGEITEVNAKIIYDLLEKDFLPIVCPIGYDDNFDTYNVNADDAALNIAKALKVNKLTFLTDVEGLAKDVNDKNSIISELNVSEARELIKENVVGGGMLPKINNCIDAVENGVESVHILDGRLKHSLLLEIFTDQGIGTVLKL
;
A
#
# COMPACT_ATOMS: atom_id res chain seq x y z
N MET A 1 34.64 -21.59 -32.05
CA MET A 1 33.62 -22.48 -31.49
C MET A 1 32.47 -21.65 -30.94
N ARG A 2 31.42 -21.46 -31.78
CA ARG A 2 30.13 -20.90 -31.41
C ARG A 2 29.17 -22.06 -31.28
N ALA A 3 28.43 -22.11 -30.21
CA ALA A 3 27.12 -22.71 -30.00
C ALA A 3 27.00 -23.20 -28.55
N THR A 4 25.99 -22.72 -27.91
CA THR A 4 24.97 -23.30 -27.06
C THR A 4 24.74 -22.48 -25.79
N ALA A 5 23.98 -21.37 -25.94
CA ALA A 5 23.35 -20.70 -24.83
C ALA A 5 21.91 -20.24 -25.21
N HIS A 6 21.13 -21.17 -25.81
CA HIS A 6 19.73 -20.91 -26.17
C HIS A 6 18.87 -22.11 -25.85
N LYS A 7 18.67 -22.40 -24.55
CA LYS A 7 17.71 -23.49 -24.21
C LYS A 7 17.30 -23.52 -22.70
N TYR A 8 16.98 -22.40 -22.05
CA TYR A 8 16.39 -22.47 -20.69
C TYR A 8 15.46 -21.28 -20.36
N TRP A 9 14.61 -20.86 -21.29
CA TRP A 9 13.44 -20.06 -20.92
C TRP A 9 12.23 -20.47 -21.77
N GLY A 10 11.80 -21.71 -21.54
CA GLY A 10 10.53 -22.20 -22.02
C GLY A 10 9.39 -21.58 -21.17
N SER A 11 8.46 -20.97 -21.85
CA SER A 11 7.18 -20.49 -21.35
C SER A 11 6.40 -21.59 -20.59
N HIS A 12 6.62 -21.73 -19.29
CA HIS A 12 5.82 -22.62 -18.44
C HIS A 12 4.67 -21.87 -17.76
N SER A 13 3.72 -21.39 -18.54
CA SER A 13 2.34 -21.35 -18.04
C SER A 13 1.83 -22.80 -18.14
N SER A 14 1.54 -23.44 -16.99
CA SER A 14 1.04 -24.81 -16.99
C SER A 14 -0.18 -24.93 -17.89
N PRO A 15 -0.34 -26.01 -18.67
CA PRO A 15 -1.49 -26.23 -19.56
C PRO A 15 -2.83 -26.13 -18.82
N ILE A 16 -2.86 -26.44 -17.54
CA ILE A 16 -4.05 -26.38 -16.67
C ILE A 16 -4.52 -24.92 -16.46
N ARG A 17 -3.60 -23.97 -16.21
CA ARG A 17 -3.98 -22.55 -16.06
C ARG A 17 -4.49 -21.92 -17.37
N ARG A 18 -3.95 -22.30 -18.52
CA ARG A 18 -4.46 -21.83 -19.82
C ARG A 18 -5.86 -22.38 -20.12
N ARG A 19 -6.14 -23.61 -19.72
CA ARG A 19 -7.46 -24.23 -19.94
C ARG A 19 -8.52 -23.60 -19.03
N GLU A 20 -8.23 -23.41 -17.74
CA GLU A 20 -9.11 -22.72 -16.80
C GLU A 20 -9.38 -21.25 -17.18
N LEU A 21 -8.36 -20.55 -17.70
CA LEU A 21 -8.52 -19.18 -18.19
C LEU A 21 -9.35 -19.16 -19.48
N HIS A 22 -9.16 -20.12 -20.41
CA HIS A 22 -9.95 -20.26 -21.63
C HIS A 22 -11.40 -20.63 -21.32
N GLU A 23 -11.64 -21.49 -20.35
CA GLU A 23 -13.00 -21.85 -19.90
C GLU A 23 -13.69 -20.67 -19.17
N ARG A 24 -12.96 -19.90 -18.37
CA ARG A 24 -13.48 -18.65 -17.77
C ARG A 24 -13.74 -17.57 -18.82
N ILE A 25 -12.86 -17.34 -19.78
CA ILE A 25 -13.03 -16.37 -20.86
C ILE A 25 -14.11 -16.88 -21.83
N GLY A 26 -14.13 -18.15 -22.18
CA GLY A 26 -15.16 -18.75 -23.04
C GLY A 26 -16.54 -18.77 -22.38
N GLY A 27 -16.60 -18.91 -21.05
CA GLY A 27 -17.85 -18.76 -20.29
C GLY A 27 -18.34 -17.31 -20.18
N LEU A 28 -17.44 -16.33 -20.25
CA LEU A 28 -17.76 -14.89 -20.30
C LEU A 28 -18.19 -14.42 -21.70
N MET A 29 -17.77 -15.11 -22.76
CA MET A 29 -18.13 -14.75 -24.16
C MET A 29 -19.34 -15.52 -24.69
N LYS A 30 -20.37 -15.75 -23.89
CA LYS A 30 -21.70 -16.05 -24.47
C LYS A 30 -22.25 -14.74 -25.02
N PHE A 31 -22.06 -14.51 -26.32
CA PHE A 31 -22.76 -13.46 -27.05
C PHE A 31 -24.27 -13.76 -26.97
N LYS A 32 -24.93 -13.25 -25.95
CA LYS A 32 -26.37 -13.12 -25.94
C LYS A 32 -26.71 -11.95 -26.87
N ASN A 33 -27.62 -12.14 -27.78
CA ASN A 33 -28.23 -11.04 -28.55
C ASN A 33 -28.64 -9.96 -27.53
N ILE A 34 -28.01 -8.80 -27.60
CA ILE A 34 -28.29 -7.67 -26.71
C ILE A 34 -29.64 -7.15 -27.15
N LYS A 35 -30.67 -7.26 -26.29
CA LYS A 35 -31.95 -6.57 -26.52
C LYS A 35 -31.68 -5.06 -26.48
N GLU A 36 -32.42 -4.28 -27.31
CA GLU A 36 -32.23 -2.81 -27.41
C GLU A 36 -32.24 -2.09 -26.05
N GLU A 37 -33.06 -2.54 -25.10
CA GLU A 37 -33.13 -2.00 -23.75
C GLU A 37 -31.82 -2.12 -22.95
N ASN A 38 -30.92 -3.05 -23.31
CA ASN A 38 -29.64 -3.28 -22.62
C ASN A 38 -28.45 -2.60 -23.33
N ILE A 39 -28.63 -2.08 -24.54
CA ILE A 39 -27.52 -1.55 -25.33
C ILE A 39 -26.92 -0.30 -24.66
N ASN A 40 -27.76 0.57 -24.10
CA ASN A 40 -27.31 1.77 -23.42
C ASN A 40 -26.45 1.44 -22.14
N GLN A 41 -26.81 0.39 -21.41
CA GLN A 41 -26.02 -0.08 -20.27
C GLN A 41 -24.66 -0.63 -20.71
N VAL A 42 -24.59 -1.30 -21.87
CA VAL A 42 -23.34 -1.80 -22.43
C VAL A 42 -22.47 -0.67 -22.94
N ILE A 43 -23.08 0.33 -23.62
CA ILE A 43 -22.40 1.55 -24.06
C ILE A 43 -21.83 2.31 -22.85
N ASN A 44 -22.62 2.51 -21.79
CA ASN A 44 -22.15 3.19 -20.58
C ASN A 44 -20.94 2.48 -19.93
N LYS A 45 -20.92 1.14 -19.90
CA LYS A 45 -19.74 0.40 -19.42
C LYS A 45 -18.50 0.64 -20.29
N ALA A 46 -18.67 0.70 -21.61
CA ALA A 46 -17.57 1.01 -22.53
C ALA A 46 -17.10 2.46 -22.35
N SER A 47 -18.02 3.42 -22.18
CA SER A 47 -17.71 4.83 -21.91
C SER A 47 -16.91 5.00 -20.63
N THR A 48 -17.33 4.35 -19.53
CA THR A 48 -16.59 4.37 -18.25
C THR A 48 -15.14 3.86 -18.41
N LEU A 49 -14.92 2.82 -19.23
CA LEU A 49 -13.56 2.35 -19.50
C LEU A 49 -12.75 3.36 -20.32
N LEU A 50 -13.39 4.06 -21.25
CA LEU A 50 -12.73 5.10 -22.06
C LEU A 50 -12.43 6.35 -21.22
N GLU A 51 -13.25 6.72 -20.25
CA GLU A 51 -13.01 7.81 -19.31
C GLU A 51 -11.72 7.59 -18.48
N ALA A 52 -11.39 6.33 -18.20
CA ALA A 52 -10.14 6.00 -17.50
C ALA A 52 -8.87 6.14 -18.38
N LEU A 53 -9.00 6.21 -19.70
CA LEU A 53 -7.87 6.19 -20.63
C LEU A 53 -6.83 7.30 -20.41
N PRO A 54 -7.19 8.59 -20.21
CA PRO A 54 -6.22 9.65 -19.94
C PRO A 54 -5.39 9.38 -18.66
N TYR A 55 -6.04 8.87 -17.62
CA TYR A 55 -5.37 8.52 -16.35
C TYR A 55 -4.40 7.34 -16.53
N ILE A 56 -4.80 6.30 -17.28
CA ILE A 56 -3.95 5.17 -17.63
C ILE A 56 -2.69 5.64 -18.38
N GLN A 57 -2.86 6.53 -19.37
CA GLN A 57 -1.75 7.09 -20.12
C GLN A 57 -0.83 7.94 -19.24
N HIS A 58 -1.39 8.80 -18.39
CA HIS A 58 -0.64 9.68 -17.51
C HIS A 58 0.19 8.91 -16.48
N PHE A 59 -0.37 7.85 -15.89
CA PHE A 59 0.28 7.08 -14.83
C PHE A 59 0.99 5.81 -15.32
N ASN A 60 1.03 5.55 -16.62
CA ASN A 60 1.74 4.39 -17.17
C ASN A 60 3.21 4.38 -16.74
N ARG A 61 3.67 3.27 -16.19
CA ARG A 61 5.01 3.04 -15.62
C ARG A 61 5.36 3.89 -14.40
N LYS A 62 4.46 4.72 -13.89
CA LYS A 62 4.68 5.48 -12.66
C LYS A 62 4.63 4.56 -11.43
N ILE A 63 5.53 4.81 -10.49
CA ILE A 63 5.58 4.06 -9.23
C ILE A 63 4.60 4.67 -8.25
N ILE A 64 3.76 3.83 -7.67
CA ILE A 64 2.82 4.21 -6.61
C ILE A 64 3.01 3.31 -5.40
N ILE A 65 3.03 3.90 -4.20
CA ILE A 65 3.05 3.15 -2.95
C ILE A 65 1.68 3.23 -2.31
N ILE A 66 1.14 2.07 -1.93
CA ILE A 66 -0.08 1.94 -1.17
C ILE A 66 0.28 1.44 0.23
N LYS A 67 0.19 2.34 1.22
CA LYS A 67 0.24 1.92 2.61
C LYS A 67 -1.11 1.31 2.97
N TYR A 68 -1.10 0.02 3.27
CA TYR A 68 -2.28 -0.79 3.55
C TYR A 68 -2.32 -1.18 5.03
N GLY A 69 -3.34 -0.71 5.75
CA GLY A 69 -3.42 -0.92 7.20
C GLY A 69 -4.80 -0.56 7.75
N GLY A 70 -4.95 -0.59 9.07
CA GLY A 70 -6.20 -0.22 9.74
C GLY A 70 -7.31 -1.27 9.64
N SER A 71 -8.56 -0.83 9.62
CA SER A 71 -9.74 -1.71 9.59
C SER A 71 -9.89 -2.44 8.27
N CYS A 72 -9.42 -1.89 7.16
CA CYS A 72 -9.48 -2.53 5.85
C CYS A 72 -8.67 -3.84 5.76
N MET A 73 -7.78 -4.11 6.72
CA MET A 73 -7.06 -5.38 6.82
C MET A 73 -7.83 -6.46 7.59
N VAL A 74 -8.87 -6.10 8.32
CA VAL A 74 -9.64 -7.04 9.17
C VAL A 74 -10.83 -7.61 8.40
N ASP A 75 -11.49 -6.79 7.60
CA ASP A 75 -12.62 -7.19 6.78
C ASP A 75 -12.14 -7.86 5.48
N GLU A 76 -12.54 -9.11 5.25
CA GLU A 76 -12.10 -9.88 4.08
C GLU A 76 -12.65 -9.32 2.76
N GLU A 77 -13.85 -8.71 2.74
CA GLU A 77 -14.39 -8.10 1.51
C GLU A 77 -13.62 -6.83 1.14
N LEU A 78 -13.29 -5.98 2.14
CA LEU A 78 -12.48 -4.79 1.92
C LEU A 78 -11.07 -5.19 1.49
N LYS A 79 -10.49 -6.21 2.13
CA LYS A 79 -9.20 -6.77 1.75
C LYS A 79 -9.17 -7.21 0.28
N ASP A 80 -10.17 -7.97 -0.13
CA ASP A 80 -10.28 -8.45 -1.51
C ASP A 80 -10.53 -7.30 -2.49
N SER A 81 -11.28 -6.27 -2.09
CA SER A 81 -11.49 -5.06 -2.90
C SER A 81 -10.14 -4.34 -3.16
N VAL A 82 -9.39 -4.02 -2.10
CA VAL A 82 -8.10 -3.33 -2.23
C VAL A 82 -7.11 -4.13 -3.09
N ILE A 83 -7.02 -5.45 -2.90
CA ILE A 83 -6.12 -6.28 -3.70
C ILE A 83 -6.54 -6.34 -5.17
N LYS A 84 -7.84 -6.37 -5.48
CA LYS A 84 -8.34 -6.28 -6.86
C LYS A 84 -7.97 -4.95 -7.50
N ASP A 85 -8.11 -3.85 -6.76
CA ASP A 85 -7.76 -2.51 -7.23
C ASP A 85 -6.26 -2.43 -7.56
N VAL A 86 -5.40 -2.89 -6.67
CA VAL A 86 -3.93 -2.90 -6.88
C VAL A 86 -3.54 -3.77 -8.07
N VAL A 87 -4.17 -4.94 -8.22
CA VAL A 87 -3.92 -5.82 -9.39
C VAL A 87 -4.38 -5.15 -10.67
N LEU A 88 -5.54 -4.48 -10.68
CA LEU A 88 -6.00 -3.74 -11.84
C LEU A 88 -5.03 -2.61 -12.20
N LEU A 89 -4.59 -1.81 -11.22
CA LEU A 89 -3.59 -0.76 -11.45
C LEU A 89 -2.31 -1.33 -12.08
N LYS A 90 -1.81 -2.47 -11.58
CA LYS A 90 -0.65 -3.14 -12.19
C LYS A 90 -0.93 -3.56 -13.64
N LEU A 91 -2.07 -4.16 -13.92
CA LEU A 91 -2.43 -4.65 -15.26
C LEU A 91 -2.58 -3.52 -16.29
N VAL A 92 -3.01 -2.33 -15.86
CA VAL A 92 -3.11 -1.16 -16.75
C VAL A 92 -1.81 -0.36 -16.85
N GLY A 93 -0.71 -0.86 -16.26
CA GLY A 93 0.63 -0.34 -16.51
C GLY A 93 1.28 0.46 -15.38
N PHE A 94 0.63 0.64 -14.24
CA PHE A 94 1.27 1.22 -13.05
C PHE A 94 2.30 0.25 -12.47
N LYS A 95 3.19 0.76 -11.63
CA LYS A 95 4.13 -0.01 -10.82
C LYS A 95 3.78 0.09 -9.33
N PRO A 96 2.74 -0.63 -8.85
CA PRO A 96 2.31 -0.54 -7.46
C PRO A 96 3.23 -1.31 -6.53
N ILE A 97 3.41 -0.76 -5.33
CA ILE A 97 4.09 -1.35 -4.18
C ILE A 97 3.11 -1.32 -3.01
N ILE A 98 2.94 -2.42 -2.30
CA ILE A 98 2.17 -2.45 -1.05
C ILE A 98 3.14 -2.40 0.13
N VAL A 99 2.92 -1.49 1.08
CA VAL A 99 3.52 -1.54 2.41
C VAL A 99 2.40 -1.80 3.40
N HIS A 100 2.40 -2.98 4.05
CA HIS A 100 1.28 -3.36 4.90
C HIS A 100 1.58 -3.20 6.38
N GLY A 101 0.53 -2.96 7.17
CA GLY A 101 0.56 -3.04 8.62
C GLY A 101 0.15 -4.41 9.14
N GLY A 102 -0.27 -4.48 10.41
CA GLY A 102 -0.74 -5.71 11.08
C GLY A 102 -1.00 -5.52 12.56
N GLY A 103 -1.16 -4.28 13.02
CA GLY A 103 -1.25 -3.96 14.45
C GLY A 103 -2.36 -4.70 15.20
N LYS A 104 -3.55 -4.86 14.59
CA LYS A 104 -4.68 -5.59 15.19
C LYS A 104 -4.38 -7.09 15.30
N ASP A 105 -3.80 -7.68 14.25
CA ASP A 105 -3.41 -9.09 14.26
C ASP A 105 -2.31 -9.36 15.31
N ILE A 106 -1.29 -8.48 15.36
CA ILE A 106 -0.24 -8.57 16.39
C ILE A 106 -0.85 -8.52 17.78
N SER A 107 -1.74 -7.56 18.07
CA SER A 107 -2.41 -7.48 19.38
C SER A 107 -3.21 -8.72 19.70
N SER A 108 -3.92 -9.27 18.73
CA SER A 108 -4.67 -10.53 18.90
C SER A 108 -3.75 -11.70 19.24
N TRP A 109 -2.60 -11.82 18.57
CA TRP A 109 -1.66 -12.90 18.84
C TRP A 109 -0.94 -12.74 20.18
N VAL A 110 -0.47 -11.53 20.51
CA VAL A 110 0.13 -11.23 21.84
C VAL A 110 -0.85 -11.59 22.95
N GLY A 111 -2.14 -11.21 22.79
CA GLY A 111 -3.19 -11.59 23.78
C GLY A 111 -3.41 -13.09 23.90
N LYS A 112 -3.29 -13.89 22.82
CA LYS A 112 -3.37 -15.35 22.87
C LYS A 112 -2.27 -16.00 23.70
N PHE A 113 -1.11 -15.36 23.80
CA PHE A 113 -0.01 -15.79 24.66
C PHE A 113 -0.11 -15.24 26.09
N GLY A 114 -1.24 -14.60 26.45
CA GLY A 114 -1.47 -14.07 27.79
C GLY A 114 -0.72 -12.79 28.12
N VAL A 115 -0.17 -12.11 27.10
CA VAL A 115 0.53 -10.84 27.25
C VAL A 115 -0.41 -9.70 26.86
N GLU A 116 -0.49 -8.66 27.68
CA GLU A 116 -1.28 -7.47 27.38
C GLU A 116 -0.47 -6.53 26.45
N PRO A 117 -1.03 -6.15 25.27
CA PRO A 117 -0.35 -5.22 24.38
C PRO A 117 -0.18 -3.84 25.02
N LYS A 118 1.04 -3.34 25.06
CA LYS A 118 1.38 -2.02 25.61
C LYS A 118 1.68 -1.03 24.49
N PHE A 119 1.26 0.23 24.69
CA PHE A 119 1.51 1.33 23.76
C PHE A 119 2.04 2.54 24.52
N ILE A 120 3.02 3.22 23.94
CA ILE A 120 3.60 4.49 24.43
C ILE A 120 3.52 5.47 23.26
N ASN A 121 2.82 6.57 23.44
CA ASN A 121 2.61 7.60 22.39
C ASN A 121 2.12 7.01 21.05
N GLY A 122 1.21 6.01 21.11
CA GLY A 122 0.65 5.37 19.93
C GLY A 122 1.58 4.32 19.27
N LEU A 123 2.82 4.17 19.74
CA LEU A 123 3.76 3.14 19.27
C LEU A 123 3.70 1.93 20.20
N ARG A 124 3.73 0.74 19.63
CA ARG A 124 3.73 -0.51 20.39
C ARG A 124 5.06 -0.68 21.12
N TYR A 125 5.03 -0.77 22.45
CA TYR A 125 6.16 -1.29 23.20
C TYR A 125 6.43 -2.73 22.74
N THR A 126 7.66 -3.01 22.33
CA THR A 126 8.03 -4.29 21.70
C THR A 126 9.25 -4.85 22.41
N ASP A 127 9.04 -5.69 23.43
CA ASP A 127 10.11 -6.49 24.03
C ASP A 127 10.53 -7.65 23.10
N GLU A 128 11.54 -8.40 23.49
CA GLU A 128 12.11 -9.48 22.70
C GLU A 128 11.02 -10.53 22.32
N PHE A 129 10.23 -10.98 23.27
CA PHE A 129 9.14 -11.92 23.02
C PHE A 129 8.06 -11.35 22.11
N THR A 130 7.68 -10.10 22.30
CA THR A 130 6.73 -9.41 21.43
C THR A 130 7.30 -9.25 20.02
N MET A 131 8.63 -9.05 19.87
CA MET A 131 9.26 -8.92 18.55
C MET A 131 9.18 -10.22 17.74
N GLU A 132 9.37 -11.37 18.37
CA GLU A 132 9.17 -12.66 17.71
C GLU A 132 7.73 -12.81 17.18
N ILE A 133 6.74 -12.44 17.99
CA ILE A 133 5.33 -12.47 17.56
C ILE A 133 5.09 -11.49 16.41
N VAL A 134 5.64 -10.28 16.48
CA VAL A 134 5.56 -9.27 15.42
C VAL A 134 6.09 -9.83 14.11
N GLU A 135 7.28 -10.43 14.14
CA GLU A 135 7.91 -11.00 12.94
C GLU A 135 7.09 -12.14 12.35
N MET A 136 6.61 -13.08 13.18
CA MET A 136 5.75 -14.18 12.72
C MET A 136 4.45 -13.68 12.09
N VAL A 137 3.75 -12.76 12.77
CA VAL A 137 2.45 -12.27 12.34
C VAL A 137 2.55 -11.44 11.07
N LEU A 138 3.51 -10.52 10.99
CA LEU A 138 3.69 -9.67 9.82
C LEU A 138 4.11 -10.49 8.60
N ASN A 139 5.00 -11.48 8.73
CA ASN A 139 5.35 -12.37 7.62
C ASN A 139 4.17 -13.24 7.18
N LYS A 140 3.34 -13.71 8.09
CA LYS A 140 2.10 -14.43 7.75
C LYS A 140 1.17 -13.57 6.92
N ILE A 141 0.92 -12.33 7.33
CA ILE A 141 0.11 -11.36 6.58
C ILE A 141 0.71 -11.12 5.20
N ASN A 142 2.01 -10.86 5.14
CA ASN A 142 2.75 -10.62 3.91
C ASN A 142 2.53 -11.74 2.88
N LYS A 143 2.73 -13.00 3.27
CA LYS A 143 2.55 -14.16 2.39
C LYS A 143 1.08 -14.41 2.02
N SER A 144 0.14 -14.08 2.90
CA SER A 144 -1.29 -14.14 2.58
C SER A 144 -1.66 -13.13 1.49
N LEU A 145 -1.12 -11.90 1.53
CA LEU A 145 -1.34 -10.90 0.49
C LEU A 145 -0.73 -11.32 -0.85
N VAL A 146 0.48 -11.89 -0.85
CA VAL A 146 1.10 -12.48 -2.05
C VAL A 146 0.18 -13.51 -2.69
N GLN A 147 -0.36 -14.45 -1.90
CA GLN A 147 -1.27 -15.47 -2.42
C GLN A 147 -2.56 -14.88 -3.01
N LYS A 148 -3.11 -13.82 -2.40
CA LYS A 148 -4.30 -13.13 -2.93
C LYS A 148 -4.02 -12.49 -4.30
N VAL A 149 -2.87 -11.84 -4.46
CA VAL A 149 -2.43 -11.25 -5.75
C VAL A 149 -2.20 -12.35 -6.80
N GLU A 150 -1.49 -13.41 -6.45
CA GLU A 150 -1.24 -14.56 -7.34
C GLU A 150 -2.53 -15.24 -7.79
N LYS A 151 -3.53 -15.36 -6.90
CA LYS A 151 -4.87 -15.91 -7.24
C LYS A 151 -5.58 -15.09 -8.31
N LEU A 152 -5.30 -13.79 -8.40
CA LEU A 152 -5.82 -12.90 -9.44
C LEU A 152 -4.99 -12.91 -10.73
N GLY A 153 -3.95 -13.76 -10.82
CA GLY A 153 -3.12 -13.94 -12.01
C GLY A 153 -1.98 -12.94 -12.16
N SER A 154 -1.70 -12.13 -11.14
CA SER A 154 -0.59 -11.18 -11.14
C SER A 154 0.58 -11.74 -10.31
N LYS A 155 1.82 -11.42 -10.71
CA LYS A 155 3.01 -11.85 -9.99
C LYS A 155 3.29 -10.92 -8.81
N ALA A 156 3.51 -11.48 -7.63
CA ALA A 156 3.88 -10.73 -6.44
C ALA A 156 5.04 -11.39 -5.69
N ILE A 157 5.79 -10.58 -4.98
CA ILE A 157 6.83 -11.04 -4.06
C ILE A 157 6.67 -10.31 -2.74
N GLY A 158 6.63 -11.08 -1.65
CA GLY A 158 6.62 -10.54 -0.30
C GLY A 158 8.03 -10.49 0.27
N ILE A 159 8.45 -9.31 0.70
CA ILE A 159 9.73 -9.05 1.35
C ILE A 159 9.53 -8.32 2.66
N SER A 160 10.50 -8.42 3.56
CA SER A 160 10.62 -7.59 4.76
C SER A 160 11.71 -6.54 4.56
N GLY A 161 11.81 -5.59 5.46
CA GLY A 161 12.91 -4.62 5.43
C GLY A 161 14.30 -5.24 5.67
N LYS A 162 14.37 -6.51 6.12
CA LYS A 162 15.62 -7.28 6.26
C LYS A 162 16.13 -7.79 4.92
N ASP A 163 15.21 -8.08 3.97
CA ASP A 163 15.55 -8.67 2.69
C ASP A 163 16.30 -7.67 1.80
N GLY A 164 17.45 -8.07 1.30
CA GLY A 164 18.33 -7.21 0.51
C GLY A 164 18.80 -5.94 1.22
N GLY A 165 18.72 -5.92 2.55
CA GLY A 165 19.09 -4.74 3.34
C GLY A 165 18.17 -3.54 3.10
N LEU A 166 16.88 -3.77 2.87
CA LEU A 166 15.94 -2.73 2.46
C LEU A 166 15.76 -1.62 3.50
N LEU A 167 15.55 -1.97 4.80
CA LEU A 167 15.29 -0.99 5.86
C LEU A 167 16.33 -1.12 6.99
N LYS A 168 17.34 -0.28 6.98
CA LYS A 168 18.27 -0.13 8.10
C LYS A 168 17.66 0.81 9.14
N VAL A 169 17.77 0.45 10.41
CA VAL A 169 17.15 1.18 11.51
C VAL A 169 18.15 1.43 12.66
N LYS A 170 17.81 2.37 13.50
CA LYS A 170 18.32 2.50 14.86
C LYS A 170 17.17 2.34 15.86
N LYS A 171 17.49 2.05 17.12
CA LYS A 171 16.47 1.96 18.17
C LYS A 171 15.74 3.30 18.35
N LYS A 172 14.40 3.27 18.23
CA LYS A 172 13.53 4.45 18.37
C LYS A 172 13.27 4.72 19.86
N LYS A 173 13.28 6.01 20.23
CA LYS A 173 12.84 6.47 21.55
C LYS A 173 11.64 7.39 21.39
N ALA A 174 10.69 7.36 22.32
CA ALA A 174 9.57 8.27 22.38
C ALA A 174 9.64 9.08 23.68
N ASP A 175 9.89 10.38 23.57
CA ASP A 175 10.04 11.32 24.70
C ASP A 175 11.00 10.80 25.78
N GLY A 176 12.11 10.17 25.36
CA GLY A 176 13.09 9.55 26.24
C GLY A 176 12.73 8.15 26.74
N ALA A 177 11.51 7.67 26.54
CA ALA A 177 11.10 6.33 26.93
C ALA A 177 11.67 5.26 25.96
N ASP A 178 12.14 4.15 26.53
CA ASP A 178 12.55 2.97 25.78
C ASP A 178 11.31 2.22 25.27
N LEU A 179 11.25 2.02 23.96
CA LEU A 179 10.18 1.29 23.28
C LEU A 179 10.51 -0.20 23.04
N GLY A 180 11.68 -0.67 23.50
CA GLY A 180 12.20 -2.00 23.18
C GLY A 180 12.71 -2.08 21.74
N PHE A 181 12.32 -3.13 21.01
CA PHE A 181 12.71 -3.37 19.62
C PHE A 181 11.80 -2.62 18.63
N VAL A 182 11.69 -1.30 18.79
CA VAL A 182 11.04 -0.41 17.83
C VAL A 182 12.11 0.37 17.07
N GLY A 183 12.06 0.29 15.73
CA GLY A 183 13.05 0.88 14.84
C GLY A 183 12.63 2.24 14.27
N GLU A 184 13.60 3.16 14.20
CA GLU A 184 13.54 4.38 13.40
C GLU A 184 14.43 4.18 12.17
N ILE A 185 13.88 4.35 10.97
CA ILE A 185 14.60 4.10 9.71
C ILE A 185 15.70 5.15 9.55
N THR A 186 16.91 4.68 9.28
CA THR A 186 18.08 5.53 9.01
C THR A 186 18.50 5.48 7.55
N GLU A 187 18.27 4.35 6.87
CA GLU A 187 18.63 4.15 5.47
C GLU A 187 17.64 3.22 4.78
N VAL A 188 17.36 3.48 3.51
CA VAL A 188 16.52 2.62 2.65
C VAL A 188 17.34 2.21 1.43
N ASN A 189 17.61 0.91 1.28
CA ASN A 189 18.19 0.35 0.06
C ASN A 189 17.07 0.03 -0.95
N ALA A 190 16.68 1.02 -1.74
CA ALA A 190 15.59 0.89 -2.70
C ALA A 190 15.91 -0.03 -3.90
N LYS A 191 17.18 -0.47 -4.06
CA LYS A 191 17.61 -1.26 -5.23
C LYS A 191 16.80 -2.54 -5.39
N ILE A 192 16.54 -3.27 -4.31
CA ILE A 192 15.76 -4.51 -4.37
C ILE A 192 14.34 -4.29 -4.92
N ILE A 193 13.72 -3.16 -4.56
CA ILE A 193 12.38 -2.81 -5.05
C ILE A 193 12.43 -2.51 -6.56
N TYR A 194 13.41 -1.73 -7.03
CA TYR A 194 13.59 -1.49 -8.46
C TYR A 194 13.79 -2.78 -9.25
N ASP A 195 14.66 -3.69 -8.77
CA ASP A 195 14.94 -4.97 -9.41
C ASP A 195 13.66 -5.84 -9.54
N LEU A 196 12.78 -5.80 -8.53
CA LEU A 196 11.50 -6.50 -8.56
C LEU A 196 10.50 -5.87 -9.55
N LEU A 197 10.40 -4.53 -9.55
CA LEU A 197 9.53 -3.81 -10.47
C LEU A 197 9.93 -3.97 -11.93
N GLU A 198 11.24 -4.03 -12.22
CA GLU A 198 11.76 -4.28 -13.57
C GLU A 198 11.41 -5.69 -14.07
N LYS A 199 11.35 -6.66 -13.18
CA LYS A 199 10.95 -8.04 -13.49
C LYS A 199 9.45 -8.28 -13.42
N ASP A 200 8.68 -7.22 -13.41
CA ASP A 200 7.21 -7.25 -13.37
C ASP A 200 6.63 -7.95 -12.14
N PHE A 201 7.32 -7.93 -11.00
CA PHE A 201 6.73 -8.31 -9.73
C PHE A 201 6.01 -7.12 -9.07
N LEU A 202 4.99 -7.41 -8.26
CA LEU A 202 4.38 -6.49 -7.31
C LEU A 202 5.07 -6.71 -5.96
N PRO A 203 5.91 -5.77 -5.48
CA PRO A 203 6.51 -5.89 -4.15
C PRO A 203 5.48 -5.68 -3.06
N ILE A 204 5.46 -6.56 -2.05
CA ILE A 204 4.66 -6.42 -0.85
C ILE A 204 5.61 -6.37 0.34
N VAL A 205 5.72 -5.22 0.99
CA VAL A 205 6.73 -4.95 2.02
C VAL A 205 6.13 -5.09 3.41
N CYS A 206 6.81 -5.88 4.23
CA CYS A 206 6.55 -6.05 5.65
C CYS A 206 7.46 -5.08 6.44
N PRO A 207 6.92 -4.24 7.34
CA PRO A 207 7.69 -3.19 8.02
C PRO A 207 8.51 -3.73 9.21
N ILE A 208 9.50 -4.55 8.89
CA ILE A 208 10.50 -5.07 9.83
C ILE A 208 11.86 -4.59 9.35
N GLY A 209 12.62 -3.94 10.21
CA GLY A 209 13.97 -3.47 9.90
C GLY A 209 15.04 -4.22 10.68
N TYR A 210 16.31 -3.85 10.45
CA TYR A 210 17.48 -4.37 11.14
C TYR A 210 18.46 -3.25 11.45
N ASP A 211 19.24 -3.39 12.53
CA ASP A 211 20.28 -2.44 12.90
C ASP A 211 21.69 -2.93 12.47
N ASP A 212 22.74 -2.21 12.91
CA ASP A 212 24.13 -2.54 12.61
C ASP A 212 24.59 -3.89 13.17
N ASN A 213 23.92 -4.41 14.21
CA ASN A 213 24.17 -5.73 14.79
C ASN A 213 23.34 -6.84 14.14
N PHE A 214 22.50 -6.49 13.15
CA PHE A 214 21.49 -7.36 12.55
C PHE A 214 20.36 -7.79 13.50
N ASP A 215 20.17 -7.05 14.59
CA ASP A 215 19.00 -7.22 15.44
C ASP A 215 17.73 -6.77 14.71
N THR A 216 16.64 -7.48 14.97
CA THR A 216 15.35 -7.25 14.28
C THR A 216 14.50 -6.22 15.02
N TYR A 217 13.92 -5.28 14.27
CA TYR A 217 13.09 -4.21 14.83
C TYR A 217 11.72 -4.12 14.15
N ASN A 218 10.70 -3.89 14.96
CA ASN A 218 9.36 -3.51 14.53
C ASN A 218 9.38 -2.05 14.05
N VAL A 219 8.96 -1.82 12.82
CA VAL A 219 8.90 -0.48 12.22
C VAL A 219 7.44 -0.07 12.04
N ASN A 220 7.11 1.19 12.27
CA ASN A 220 5.80 1.72 11.96
C ASN A 220 5.55 1.65 10.44
N ALA A 221 4.40 1.13 10.03
CA ALA A 221 4.11 0.92 8.61
C ALA A 221 3.93 2.24 7.82
N ASP A 222 3.47 3.32 8.46
CA ASP A 222 3.39 4.65 7.85
C ASP A 222 4.80 5.20 7.63
N ASP A 223 5.70 5.07 8.64
CA ASP A 223 7.10 5.46 8.54
C ASP A 223 7.84 4.65 7.46
N ALA A 224 7.58 3.35 7.36
CA ALA A 224 8.17 2.50 6.32
C ALA A 224 7.72 2.94 4.92
N ALA A 225 6.41 3.14 4.72
CA ALA A 225 5.86 3.58 3.44
C ALA A 225 6.43 4.95 3.03
N LEU A 226 6.50 5.90 3.98
CA LEU A 226 7.06 7.23 3.80
C LEU A 226 8.53 7.17 3.35
N ASN A 227 9.37 6.44 4.09
CA ASN A 227 10.81 6.41 3.80
C ASN A 227 11.12 5.67 2.50
N ILE A 228 10.39 4.59 2.18
CA ILE A 228 10.48 3.93 0.88
C ILE A 228 10.03 4.86 -0.25
N ALA A 229 8.94 5.62 -0.05
CA ALA A 229 8.44 6.58 -1.03
C ALA A 229 9.46 7.69 -1.34
N LYS A 230 10.10 8.24 -0.31
CA LYS A 230 11.18 9.24 -0.46
C LYS A 230 12.40 8.66 -1.19
N ALA A 231 12.84 7.46 -0.82
CA ALA A 231 14.00 6.83 -1.44
C ALA A 231 13.77 6.50 -2.94
N LEU A 232 12.54 6.14 -3.31
CA LEU A 232 12.15 5.86 -4.68
C LEU A 232 11.70 7.11 -5.46
N LYS A 233 11.48 8.25 -4.79
CA LYS A 233 10.88 9.48 -5.34
C LYS A 233 9.63 9.16 -6.15
N VAL A 234 8.68 8.49 -5.49
CA VAL A 234 7.50 7.95 -6.16
C VAL A 234 6.55 9.06 -6.64
N ASN A 235 5.77 8.77 -7.66
CA ASN A 235 4.76 9.70 -8.16
C ASN A 235 3.57 9.84 -7.20
N LYS A 236 3.23 8.76 -6.49
CA LYS A 236 2.09 8.79 -5.57
C LYS A 236 2.35 7.91 -4.35
N LEU A 237 2.15 8.47 -3.16
CA LEU A 237 2.06 7.73 -1.90
C LEU A 237 0.61 7.81 -1.41
N THR A 238 -0.03 6.67 -1.21
CA THR A 238 -1.42 6.60 -0.76
C THR A 238 -1.48 5.92 0.60
N PHE A 239 -2.05 6.60 1.59
CA PHE A 239 -2.40 6.04 2.89
C PHE A 239 -3.87 5.62 2.89
N LEU A 240 -4.13 4.30 2.93
CA LEU A 240 -5.46 3.79 3.23
C LEU A 240 -5.65 3.77 4.75
N THR A 241 -6.62 4.52 5.22
CA THR A 241 -6.83 4.80 6.65
C THR A 241 -8.29 4.56 7.05
N ASP A 242 -8.60 4.74 8.33
CA ASP A 242 -9.96 4.67 8.88
C ASP A 242 -10.65 6.05 8.93
N VAL A 243 -10.12 7.04 8.21
CA VAL A 243 -10.71 8.40 8.08
C VAL A 243 -10.90 8.76 6.61
N GLU A 244 -11.93 9.56 6.32
CA GLU A 244 -12.31 9.95 4.96
C GLU A 244 -11.27 10.91 4.31
N GLY A 245 -10.51 11.64 5.11
CA GLY A 245 -9.50 12.60 4.68
C GLY A 245 -9.16 13.56 5.82
N LEU A 246 -8.54 14.70 5.48
CA LEU A 246 -8.31 15.80 6.39
C LEU A 246 -9.55 16.70 6.41
N ALA A 247 -10.23 16.80 7.55
CA ALA A 247 -11.38 17.68 7.75
C ALA A 247 -10.98 18.93 8.52
N LYS A 248 -11.58 20.08 8.20
CA LYS A 248 -11.46 21.32 9.01
C LYS A 248 -12.16 21.16 10.36
N ASP A 249 -13.28 20.45 10.38
CA ASP A 249 -13.99 20.04 11.59
C ASP A 249 -14.27 18.53 11.50
N VAL A 250 -13.77 17.76 12.46
CA VAL A 250 -13.93 16.29 12.52
C VAL A 250 -15.39 15.86 12.65
N ASN A 251 -16.29 16.76 13.09
CA ASN A 251 -17.71 16.48 13.24
C ASN A 251 -18.53 16.84 11.98
N ASP A 252 -17.95 17.58 11.04
CA ASP A 252 -18.58 17.95 9.78
C ASP A 252 -17.94 17.23 8.59
N LYS A 253 -18.61 16.23 8.06
CA LYS A 253 -18.18 15.48 6.88
C LYS A 253 -18.03 16.33 5.62
N ASN A 254 -18.72 17.45 5.53
CA ASN A 254 -18.62 18.36 4.39
C ASN A 254 -17.39 19.29 4.49
N SER A 255 -16.65 19.23 5.59
CA SER A 255 -15.45 20.04 5.81
C SER A 255 -14.15 19.38 5.34
N ILE A 256 -14.24 18.23 4.66
CA ILE A 256 -13.07 17.53 4.10
C ILE A 256 -12.39 18.40 3.06
N ILE A 257 -11.09 18.56 3.21
CA ILE A 257 -10.24 19.30 2.29
C ILE A 257 -9.74 18.34 1.21
N SER A 258 -10.16 18.52 -0.02
CA SER A 258 -9.82 17.64 -1.13
C SER A 258 -8.37 17.81 -1.60
N GLU A 259 -7.86 19.04 -1.60
CA GLU A 259 -6.50 19.35 -2.06
C GLU A 259 -5.84 20.39 -1.15
N LEU A 260 -4.55 20.20 -0.88
CA LEU A 260 -3.71 21.11 -0.10
C LEU A 260 -2.31 21.19 -0.72
N ASN A 261 -1.69 22.37 -0.67
CA ASN A 261 -0.26 22.49 -0.80
C ASN A 261 0.42 22.49 0.58
N VAL A 262 1.77 22.40 0.57
CA VAL A 262 2.57 22.33 1.80
C VAL A 262 2.38 23.58 2.68
N SER A 263 2.24 24.78 2.06
CA SER A 263 2.05 26.04 2.81
C SER A 263 0.71 26.05 3.53
N GLU A 264 -0.36 25.68 2.84
CA GLU A 264 -1.72 25.59 3.41
C GLU A 264 -1.78 24.54 4.54
N ALA A 265 -1.13 23.37 4.33
CA ALA A 265 -1.05 22.36 5.37
C ALA A 265 -0.35 22.86 6.65
N ARG A 266 0.72 23.65 6.51
CA ARG A 266 1.43 24.25 7.64
C ARG A 266 0.61 25.35 8.33
N GLU A 267 -0.21 26.10 7.60
CA GLU A 267 -1.14 27.09 8.17
C GLU A 267 -2.21 26.40 9.01
N LEU A 268 -2.82 25.35 8.51
CA LEU A 268 -3.82 24.55 9.26
C LEU A 268 -3.25 23.95 10.56
N ILE A 269 -1.96 23.57 10.55
CA ILE A 269 -1.27 23.12 11.77
C ILE A 269 -1.10 24.27 12.76
N LYS A 270 -0.67 25.45 12.30
CA LYS A 270 -0.48 26.64 13.16
C LYS A 270 -1.79 27.12 13.77
N GLU A 271 -2.88 27.06 13.02
CA GLU A 271 -4.23 27.42 13.46
C GLU A 271 -4.88 26.36 14.37
N ASN A 272 -4.18 25.25 14.67
CA ASN A 272 -4.67 24.12 15.45
C ASN A 272 -5.95 23.46 14.86
N VAL A 273 -6.21 23.64 13.57
CA VAL A 273 -7.28 22.95 12.84
C VAL A 273 -6.97 21.46 12.76
N VAL A 274 -5.69 21.12 12.56
CA VAL A 274 -5.20 19.74 12.53
C VAL A 274 -4.56 19.40 13.85
N GLY A 275 -5.15 18.45 14.59
CA GLY A 275 -4.67 18.03 15.89
C GLY A 275 -4.74 16.52 16.11
N GLY A 276 -4.42 16.08 17.33
CA GLY A 276 -4.51 14.68 17.75
C GLY A 276 -3.74 13.72 16.83
N GLY A 277 -4.35 12.60 16.51
CA GLY A 277 -3.74 11.54 15.69
C GLY A 277 -3.52 11.90 14.22
N MET A 278 -4.10 13.01 13.72
CA MET A 278 -3.90 13.46 12.35
C MET A 278 -2.62 14.29 12.19
N LEU A 279 -2.18 14.99 13.25
CA LEU A 279 -0.97 15.83 13.21
C LEU A 279 0.30 15.06 12.78
N PRO A 280 0.63 13.87 13.31
CA PRO A 280 1.75 13.09 12.81
C PRO A 280 1.59 12.69 11.34
N LYS A 281 0.36 12.40 10.91
CA LYS A 281 0.07 12.00 9.52
C LYS A 281 0.32 13.14 8.53
N ILE A 282 -0.18 14.35 8.82
CA ILE A 282 0.01 15.49 7.93
C ILE A 282 1.49 15.91 7.88
N ASN A 283 2.21 15.84 9.01
CA ASN A 283 3.65 16.07 9.03
C ASN A 283 4.41 15.06 8.16
N ASN A 284 4.03 13.79 8.20
CA ASN A 284 4.59 12.77 7.31
C ASN A 284 4.28 13.05 5.84
N CYS A 285 3.09 13.56 5.53
CA CYS A 285 2.71 13.94 4.17
C CYS A 285 3.56 15.13 3.67
N ILE A 286 3.75 16.15 4.50
CA ILE A 286 4.61 17.32 4.20
C ILE A 286 6.05 16.85 3.95
N ASP A 287 6.61 16.04 4.87
CA ASP A 287 7.96 15.49 4.74
C ASP A 287 8.15 14.68 3.46
N ALA A 288 7.14 13.88 3.07
CA ALA A 288 7.18 13.12 1.82
C ALA A 288 7.31 14.03 0.60
N VAL A 289 6.43 15.03 0.50
CA VAL A 289 6.37 15.93 -0.65
C VAL A 289 7.64 16.79 -0.76
N GLU A 290 8.11 17.36 0.36
CA GLU A 290 9.35 18.14 0.42
C GLU A 290 10.60 17.31 0.05
N ASN A 291 10.55 15.97 0.21
CA ASN A 291 11.63 15.06 -0.14
C ASN A 291 11.43 14.33 -1.48
N GLY A 292 10.56 14.84 -2.35
CA GLY A 292 10.51 14.47 -3.76
C GLY A 292 9.43 13.45 -4.12
N VAL A 293 8.47 13.17 -3.23
CA VAL A 293 7.23 12.47 -3.58
C VAL A 293 6.31 13.47 -4.28
N GLU A 294 5.81 13.14 -5.48
CA GLU A 294 5.03 14.06 -6.30
C GLU A 294 3.68 14.43 -5.65
N SER A 295 2.99 13.44 -5.05
CA SER A 295 1.76 13.65 -4.31
C SER A 295 1.54 12.60 -3.22
N VAL A 296 0.89 13.01 -2.12
CA VAL A 296 0.48 12.12 -1.03
C VAL A 296 -1.03 12.18 -0.86
N HIS A 297 -1.66 11.01 -0.81
CA HIS A 297 -3.10 10.86 -0.72
C HIS A 297 -3.50 10.18 0.59
N ILE A 298 -4.51 10.71 1.26
CA ILE A 298 -5.13 10.11 2.44
C ILE A 298 -6.54 9.69 2.02
N LEU A 299 -6.83 8.39 2.03
CA LEU A 299 -8.08 7.81 1.56
C LEU A 299 -8.74 6.94 2.62
N ASP A 300 -10.06 6.91 2.63
CA ASP A 300 -10.82 5.96 3.44
C ASP A 300 -10.70 4.54 2.87
N GLY A 301 -9.97 3.68 3.57
CA GLY A 301 -9.82 2.27 3.21
C GLY A 301 -11.07 1.44 3.47
N ARG A 302 -12.10 1.98 4.14
CA ARG A 302 -13.39 1.31 4.37
C ARG A 302 -14.32 1.43 3.16
N LEU A 303 -14.05 2.38 2.26
CA LEU A 303 -14.78 2.53 1.01
C LEU A 303 -14.25 1.53 -0.03
N LYS A 304 -15.13 0.66 -0.55
CA LYS A 304 -14.76 -0.28 -1.62
C LYS A 304 -14.30 0.48 -2.86
N HIS A 305 -13.20 0.02 -3.45
CA HIS A 305 -12.60 0.61 -4.66
C HIS A 305 -12.10 2.05 -4.49
N SER A 306 -11.78 2.48 -3.27
CA SER A 306 -11.28 3.82 -3.00
C SER A 306 -10.05 4.20 -3.83
N LEU A 307 -9.14 3.26 -4.11
CA LEU A 307 -7.98 3.49 -4.96
C LEU A 307 -8.38 3.81 -6.42
N LEU A 308 -9.37 3.11 -6.96
CA LEU A 308 -9.81 3.33 -8.34
C LEU A 308 -10.59 4.64 -8.47
N LEU A 309 -11.45 4.95 -7.50
CA LEU A 309 -12.18 6.20 -7.46
C LEU A 309 -11.23 7.41 -7.43
N GLU A 310 -10.19 7.35 -6.60
CA GLU A 310 -9.19 8.42 -6.50
C GLU A 310 -8.31 8.56 -7.75
N ILE A 311 -8.00 7.46 -8.43
CA ILE A 311 -7.04 7.47 -9.55
C ILE A 311 -7.73 7.72 -10.88
N PHE A 312 -8.96 7.22 -11.08
CA PHE A 312 -9.66 7.21 -12.36
C PHE A 312 -10.86 8.14 -12.45
N THR A 313 -11.04 9.02 -11.46
CA THR A 313 -12.09 10.05 -11.50
C THR A 313 -11.53 11.42 -11.18
N ASP A 314 -12.19 12.45 -11.64
CA ASP A 314 -11.91 13.86 -11.33
C ASP A 314 -12.50 14.30 -9.98
N GLN A 315 -13.32 13.45 -9.37
CA GLN A 315 -13.89 13.66 -8.04
C GLN A 315 -13.03 12.96 -6.99
N GLY A 316 -12.06 13.65 -6.42
CA GLY A 316 -11.25 13.13 -5.32
C GLY A 316 -12.13 12.73 -4.13
N ILE A 317 -11.85 11.54 -3.57
CA ILE A 317 -12.62 10.97 -2.45
C ILE A 317 -11.93 11.13 -1.09
N GLY A 318 -10.78 11.78 -1.07
CA GLY A 318 -9.97 11.97 0.12
C GLY A 318 -9.27 13.32 0.12
N THR A 319 -8.09 13.35 0.72
CA THR A 319 -7.23 14.54 0.72
C THR A 319 -5.95 14.25 -0.04
N VAL A 320 -5.57 15.13 -0.96
CA VAL A 320 -4.27 15.11 -1.64
C VAL A 320 -3.41 16.28 -1.15
N LEU A 321 -2.13 15.99 -0.86
CA LEU A 321 -1.10 16.99 -0.60
C LEU A 321 -0.07 16.96 -1.73
N LYS A 322 0.26 18.16 -2.25
CA LYS A 322 1.26 18.40 -3.29
C LYS A 322 2.23 19.52 -2.87
N LEU A 323 3.27 19.78 -3.67
CA LEU A 323 4.12 20.97 -3.49
C LEU A 323 3.35 22.27 -3.67
#